data_81635f2dd60d040cbbf898fc1ce2c62c
#
_entry.id   81635f2dd60d040cbbf898fc1ce2c62c
#
_cell.length_a   1.000
_cell.length_b   1.000
_cell.length_c   1.000
_cell.angle_alpha   90.00
_cell.angle_beta   90.00
_cell.angle_gamma   90.00
#
_symmetry.space_group_name_H-M   'P 1'
#
loop_
_entity.id
_entity.type
_entity.pdbx_description
1 polymer ?
#
loop_
_entity_poly.entity_id
_entity_poly.type
_entity_poly.pdbx_seq_one_letter_code
_entity_poly.pdbx_strand_id
1 'polypeptide(L)'
;MFDLLSDRLSQHLEQIVRERNPFFSSQGHFYVREYLRQELGQWGKFESHFFTFQGKVYENLILDLPNNSQKPLILIGAHYDTVPGSQGADDNATGLAVLLELARFFGENQANYPIRLIAFDLEEYGLLGSIAYSEKLKQTKQDLRLMLSLEMLGYCDKNPHSQKYPAFLEHFYPNTEDFIAGSSRFCVSMV
;
A
#
# COMPACT_ATOMS: atom_id res chain seq x y z
N MET A 1 -13.10 6.36 -19.98
CA MET A 1 -12.91 5.60 -18.73
C MET A 1 -11.47 5.71 -18.19
N PHE A 2 -10.42 5.53 -19.03
CA PHE A 2 -9.02 5.68 -18.59
C PHE A 2 -8.68 7.10 -18.13
N ASP A 3 -9.18 8.14 -18.81
CA ASP A 3 -8.93 9.54 -18.45
C ASP A 3 -9.42 9.86 -17.02
N LEU A 4 -10.63 9.40 -16.67
CA LEU A 4 -11.18 9.60 -15.32
C LEU A 4 -10.38 8.91 -14.20
N LEU A 5 -9.78 7.75 -14.44
CA LEU A 5 -8.92 7.08 -13.47
C LEU A 5 -7.60 7.83 -13.32
N SER A 6 -6.98 8.24 -14.43
CA SER A 6 -5.75 9.02 -14.43
C SER A 6 -5.93 10.34 -13.67
N ASP A 7 -7.04 11.03 -13.91
CA ASP A 7 -7.35 12.29 -13.23
C ASP A 7 -7.49 12.10 -11.71
N ARG A 8 -8.18 11.05 -11.27
CA ARG A 8 -8.32 10.75 -9.83
C ARG A 8 -7.01 10.36 -9.18
N LEU A 9 -6.21 9.50 -9.84
CA LEU A 9 -4.87 9.18 -9.34
C LEU A 9 -4.01 10.44 -9.21
N SER A 10 -4.07 11.35 -10.19
CA SER A 10 -3.37 12.63 -10.14
C SER A 10 -3.84 13.51 -8.98
N GLN A 11 -5.15 13.59 -8.73
CA GLN A 11 -5.72 14.31 -7.60
C GLN A 11 -5.24 13.75 -6.25
N HIS A 12 -5.19 12.41 -6.10
CA HIS A 12 -4.63 11.80 -4.90
C HIS A 12 -3.15 12.13 -4.73
N LEU A 13 -2.36 12.06 -5.81
CA LEU A 13 -0.94 12.40 -5.78
C LEU A 13 -0.69 13.86 -5.36
N GLU A 14 -1.49 14.82 -5.84
CA GLU A 14 -1.40 16.23 -5.43
C GLU A 14 -1.58 16.41 -3.90
N GLN A 15 -2.38 15.55 -3.27
CA GLN A 15 -2.58 15.58 -1.81
C GLN A 15 -1.50 14.82 -1.05
N ILE A 16 -0.90 13.77 -1.62
CA ILE A 16 -0.01 12.87 -0.90
C ILE A 16 1.46 13.23 -1.11
N VAL A 17 1.87 13.73 -2.29
CA VAL A 17 3.27 14.05 -2.61
C VAL A 17 3.75 15.26 -1.80
N ARG A 18 4.32 14.96 -0.63
CA ARG A 18 4.99 15.88 0.29
C ARG A 18 5.84 15.08 1.25
N GLU A 19 6.83 15.71 1.87
CA GLU A 19 7.58 15.05 2.93
C GLU A 19 6.62 14.68 4.06
N ARG A 20 6.57 13.40 4.41
CA ARG A 20 5.70 12.82 5.45
C ARG A 20 6.49 11.95 6.41
N ASN A 21 7.69 12.44 6.71
CA ASN A 21 8.54 11.81 7.72
C ASN A 21 7.96 12.06 9.11
N PRO A 22 7.72 11.01 9.92
CA PRO A 22 7.06 11.16 11.23
C PRO A 22 7.92 11.88 12.27
N PHE A 23 9.24 11.99 12.05
CA PHE A 23 10.18 12.61 12.99
C PHE A 23 10.60 14.02 12.57
N PHE A 24 10.79 14.26 11.27
CA PHE A 24 11.33 15.51 10.73
C PHE A 24 10.29 16.35 9.98
N SER A 25 9.20 15.77 9.53
CA SER A 25 8.10 16.45 8.85
C SER A 25 6.73 15.99 9.38
N SER A 26 6.55 16.09 10.68
CA SER A 26 5.35 15.61 11.38
C SER A 26 4.04 16.26 10.89
N GLN A 27 4.10 17.50 10.39
CA GLN A 27 2.94 18.17 9.81
C GLN A 27 2.49 17.51 8.50
N GLY A 28 3.43 17.20 7.61
CA GLY A 28 3.12 16.49 6.36
C GLY A 28 2.64 15.06 6.63
N HIS A 29 3.28 14.37 7.56
CA HIS A 29 2.88 13.05 8.00
C HIS A 29 1.43 13.06 8.57
N PHE A 30 1.13 14.00 9.47
CA PHE A 30 -0.22 14.16 10.01
C PHE A 30 -1.24 14.47 8.91
N TYR A 31 -0.91 15.41 8.00
CA TYR A 31 -1.82 15.79 6.92
C TYR A 31 -2.18 14.60 6.03
N VAL A 32 -1.18 13.84 5.57
CA VAL A 32 -1.42 12.70 4.68
C VAL A 32 -2.18 11.59 5.41
N ARG A 33 -1.85 11.32 6.67
CA ARG A 33 -2.60 10.37 7.48
C ARG A 33 -4.08 10.74 7.58
N GLU A 34 -4.40 12.00 7.87
CA GLU A 34 -5.82 12.44 7.96
C GLU A 34 -6.52 12.44 6.60
N TYR A 35 -5.81 12.77 5.52
CA TYR A 35 -6.33 12.64 4.16
C TYR A 35 -6.68 11.17 3.85
N LEU A 36 -5.78 10.25 4.09
CA LEU A 36 -6.02 8.81 3.90
C LEU A 36 -7.18 8.30 4.76
N ARG A 37 -7.26 8.74 6.02
CA ARG A 37 -8.37 8.40 6.92
C ARG A 37 -9.71 8.82 6.33
N GLN A 38 -9.78 10.05 5.85
CA GLN A 38 -10.99 10.63 5.27
C GLN A 38 -11.40 9.88 3.99
N GLU A 39 -10.46 9.62 3.09
CA GLU A 39 -10.73 8.95 1.83
C GLU A 39 -11.11 7.47 2.02
N LEU A 40 -10.35 6.73 2.82
CA LEU A 40 -10.65 5.32 3.11
C LEU A 40 -11.99 5.15 3.85
N GLY A 41 -12.27 6.05 4.80
CA GLY A 41 -13.47 5.96 5.64
C GLY A 41 -14.80 6.08 4.90
N GLN A 42 -14.80 6.48 3.64
CA GLN A 42 -16.00 6.58 2.80
C GLN A 42 -16.52 5.22 2.32
N TRP A 43 -15.68 4.16 2.31
CA TRP A 43 -15.93 2.96 1.53
C TRP A 43 -16.24 1.70 2.34
N GLY A 44 -16.13 1.77 3.66
CA GLY A 44 -16.39 0.59 4.49
C GLY A 44 -16.12 0.80 5.98
N LYS A 45 -15.87 -0.30 6.70
CA LYS A 45 -15.56 -0.24 8.12
C LYS A 45 -14.10 0.19 8.30
N PHE A 46 -13.90 1.42 8.72
CA PHE A 46 -12.59 1.98 9.01
C PHE A 46 -12.17 1.70 10.47
N GLU A 47 -10.93 1.29 10.66
CA GLU A 47 -10.32 1.06 11.97
C GLU A 47 -8.88 1.61 12.00
N SER A 48 -8.44 1.99 13.19
CA SER A 48 -7.06 2.35 13.48
C SER A 48 -6.36 1.21 14.22
N HIS A 49 -5.17 0.85 13.77
CA HIS A 49 -4.30 -0.08 14.47
C HIS A 49 -3.11 0.66 15.06
N PHE A 50 -3.14 0.89 16.37
CA PHE A 50 -2.09 1.59 17.08
C PHE A 50 -0.96 0.65 17.49
N PHE A 51 0.27 1.14 17.40
CA PHE A 51 1.47 0.48 17.89
C PHE A 51 2.45 1.51 18.46
N THR A 52 3.43 1.05 19.24
CA THR A 52 4.36 1.95 19.94
C THR A 52 5.78 1.72 19.46
N PHE A 53 6.46 2.82 19.15
CA PHE A 53 7.89 2.83 18.85
C PHE A 53 8.57 4.00 19.56
N GLN A 54 9.68 3.75 20.27
CA GLN A 54 10.43 4.76 21.02
C GLN A 54 9.56 5.63 21.95
N GLY A 55 8.56 5.01 22.61
CA GLY A 55 7.67 5.70 23.55
C GLY A 55 6.60 6.61 22.90
N LYS A 56 6.50 6.63 21.57
CA LYS A 56 5.46 7.31 20.81
C LYS A 56 4.48 6.33 20.20
N VAL A 57 3.24 6.75 20.02
CA VAL A 57 2.18 5.95 19.40
C VAL A 57 2.09 6.30 17.92
N TYR A 58 2.06 5.30 17.08
CA TYR A 58 1.88 5.35 15.64
C TYR A 58 0.66 4.55 15.24
N GLU A 59 0.27 4.65 13.96
CA GLU A 59 -1.03 4.17 13.55
C GLU A 59 -1.02 3.62 12.11
N ASN A 60 -1.42 2.37 11.93
CA ASN A 60 -1.82 1.86 10.63
C ASN A 60 -3.31 2.14 10.41
N LEU A 61 -3.67 2.57 9.21
CA LEU A 61 -5.04 2.85 8.81
C LEU A 61 -5.63 1.64 8.09
N ILE A 62 -6.77 1.15 8.55
CA ILE A 62 -7.35 -0.11 8.06
C ILE A 62 -8.76 0.16 7.54
N LEU A 63 -9.05 -0.35 6.36
CA LEU A 63 -10.38 -0.38 5.78
C LEU A 63 -10.79 -1.82 5.49
N ASP A 64 -11.83 -2.30 6.14
CA ASP A 64 -12.54 -3.51 5.75
C ASP A 64 -13.65 -3.16 4.76
N LEU A 65 -13.52 -3.62 3.53
CA LEU A 65 -14.51 -3.41 2.50
C LEU A 65 -15.74 -4.29 2.73
N PRO A 66 -16.96 -3.81 2.39
CA PRO A 66 -18.19 -4.54 2.60
C PRO A 66 -18.16 -5.91 1.92
N ASN A 67 -18.24 -6.98 2.70
CA ASN A 67 -18.27 -8.35 2.18
C ASN A 67 -18.89 -9.30 3.22
N ASN A 68 -19.73 -10.23 2.76
CA ASN A 68 -20.38 -11.24 3.60
C ASN A 68 -19.78 -12.66 3.42
N SER A 69 -18.71 -12.78 2.64
CA SER A 69 -18.06 -14.07 2.38
C SER A 69 -17.26 -14.53 3.60
N GLN A 70 -17.30 -15.84 3.88
CA GLN A 70 -16.47 -16.48 4.89
C GLN A 70 -15.13 -17.01 4.31
N LYS A 71 -14.78 -16.59 3.10
CA LYS A 71 -13.52 -16.98 2.47
C LYS A 71 -12.33 -16.32 3.16
N PRO A 72 -11.11 -16.86 2.97
CA PRO A 72 -9.90 -16.24 3.47
C PRO A 72 -9.71 -14.81 2.95
N LEU A 73 -9.20 -13.93 3.82
CA LEU A 73 -9.02 -12.50 3.56
C LEU A 73 -7.94 -12.25 2.51
N ILE A 74 -8.17 -11.29 1.61
CA ILE A 74 -7.13 -10.68 0.78
C ILE A 74 -6.75 -9.35 1.44
N LEU A 75 -5.47 -9.21 1.76
CA LEU A 75 -4.88 -8.00 2.34
C LEU A 75 -4.12 -7.25 1.25
N ILE A 76 -4.35 -5.94 1.12
CA ILE A 76 -3.63 -5.07 0.19
C ILE A 76 -3.12 -3.88 0.99
N GLY A 77 -1.83 -3.57 0.89
CA GLY A 77 -1.20 -2.51 1.68
C GLY A 77 -0.26 -1.63 0.89
N ALA A 78 -0.07 -0.41 1.38
CA ALA A 78 0.96 0.54 0.97
C ALA A 78 1.43 1.30 2.21
N HIS A 79 2.68 1.80 2.24
CA HIS A 79 3.12 2.63 3.36
C HIS A 79 2.88 4.12 3.08
N TYR A 80 2.75 4.91 4.16
CA TYR A 80 2.46 6.32 4.02
C TYR A 80 3.51 7.27 4.62
N ASP A 81 4.53 6.75 5.28
CA ASP A 81 5.68 7.53 5.70
C ASP A 81 6.70 7.74 4.55
N THR A 82 7.71 8.55 4.77
CA THR A 82 8.83 8.78 3.84
C THR A 82 10.14 8.89 4.60
N VAL A 83 11.25 8.64 3.89
CA VAL A 83 12.57 9.03 4.38
C VAL A 83 12.69 10.55 4.53
N PRO A 84 13.57 11.06 5.41
CA PRO A 84 13.81 12.48 5.57
C PRO A 84 14.24 13.13 4.25
N GLY A 85 13.68 14.30 3.94
CA GLY A 85 14.04 15.09 2.76
C GLY A 85 13.43 14.61 1.45
N SER A 86 12.65 13.53 1.44
CA SER A 86 11.93 13.05 0.25
C SER A 86 10.46 13.47 0.27
N GLN A 87 9.94 13.89 -0.87
CA GLN A 87 8.50 14.07 -1.06
C GLN A 87 7.76 12.75 -1.27
N GLY A 88 8.50 11.65 -1.49
CA GLY A 88 7.97 10.31 -1.65
C GLY A 88 6.92 10.19 -2.76
N ALA A 89 7.20 10.72 -3.95
CA ALA A 89 6.25 10.71 -5.06
C ALA A 89 6.00 9.29 -5.56
N ASP A 90 7.08 8.57 -5.89
CA ASP A 90 6.98 7.16 -6.28
C ASP A 90 6.95 6.26 -5.04
N ASP A 91 7.82 6.53 -4.09
CA ASP A 91 7.97 5.85 -2.80
C ASP A 91 7.31 6.64 -1.66
N ASN A 92 6.04 6.40 -1.26
CA ASN A 92 5.14 5.47 -1.91
C ASN A 92 3.76 6.13 -2.15
N ALA A 93 3.75 7.41 -2.62
CA ALA A 93 2.49 8.09 -2.92
C ALA A 93 1.72 7.39 -4.05
N THR A 94 2.43 6.77 -5.01
CA THR A 94 1.80 6.02 -6.10
C THR A 94 1.07 4.78 -5.59
N GLY A 95 1.67 4.02 -4.67
CA GLY A 95 1.01 2.89 -4.02
C GLY A 95 -0.22 3.31 -3.23
N LEU A 96 -0.14 4.44 -2.50
CA LEU A 96 -1.27 4.99 -1.76
C LEU A 96 -2.41 5.47 -2.67
N ALA A 97 -2.09 6.15 -3.78
CA ALA A 97 -3.11 6.60 -4.74
C ALA A 97 -3.88 5.39 -5.33
N VAL A 98 -3.16 4.32 -5.68
CA VAL A 98 -3.77 3.07 -6.13
C VAL A 98 -4.61 2.43 -5.02
N LEU A 99 -4.13 2.43 -3.77
CA LEU A 99 -4.87 1.90 -2.61
C LEU A 99 -6.22 2.61 -2.44
N LEU A 100 -6.24 3.94 -2.58
CA LEU A 100 -7.48 4.74 -2.50
C LEU A 100 -8.46 4.44 -3.66
N GLU A 101 -7.95 4.27 -4.88
CA GLU A 101 -8.79 3.89 -6.01
C GLU A 101 -9.32 2.45 -5.90
N LEU A 102 -8.56 1.53 -5.28
CA LEU A 102 -9.06 0.20 -4.94
C LEU A 102 -10.15 0.26 -3.86
N ALA A 103 -10.02 1.17 -2.88
CA ALA A 103 -11.07 1.38 -1.88
C ALA A 103 -12.37 1.81 -2.54
N ARG A 104 -12.32 2.80 -3.42
CA ARG A 104 -13.47 3.26 -4.21
C ARG A 104 -14.06 2.13 -5.06
N PHE A 105 -13.20 1.47 -5.86
CA PHE A 105 -13.65 0.45 -6.81
C PHE A 105 -14.36 -0.72 -6.10
N PHE A 106 -13.79 -1.25 -5.02
CA PHE A 106 -14.39 -2.35 -4.29
C PHE A 106 -15.47 -1.90 -3.28
N GLY A 107 -15.53 -0.63 -2.94
CA GLY A 107 -16.64 -0.05 -2.22
C GLY A 107 -17.92 0.03 -3.09
N GLU A 108 -17.73 0.31 -4.39
CA GLU A 108 -18.82 0.32 -5.38
C GLU A 108 -19.15 -1.08 -5.95
N ASN A 109 -18.17 -1.99 -5.98
CA ASN A 109 -18.26 -3.31 -6.62
C ASN A 109 -17.85 -4.41 -5.65
N GLN A 110 -18.80 -5.20 -5.21
CA GLN A 110 -18.54 -6.27 -4.25
C GLN A 110 -17.58 -7.32 -4.82
N ALA A 111 -16.49 -7.60 -4.10
CA ALA A 111 -15.53 -8.64 -4.44
C ALA A 111 -16.01 -10.03 -4.01
N ASN A 112 -15.48 -11.08 -4.66
CA ASN A 112 -15.76 -12.49 -4.31
C ASN A 112 -15.07 -12.95 -3.01
N TYR A 113 -14.09 -12.22 -2.53
CA TYR A 113 -13.34 -12.46 -1.29
C TYR A 113 -13.43 -11.23 -0.40
N PRO A 114 -13.36 -11.39 0.92
CA PRO A 114 -13.14 -10.24 1.81
C PRO A 114 -11.84 -9.54 1.44
N ILE A 115 -11.89 -8.22 1.35
CA ILE A 115 -10.71 -7.39 1.07
C ILE A 115 -10.51 -6.43 2.23
N ARG A 116 -9.29 -6.35 2.71
CA ARG A 116 -8.81 -5.36 3.68
C ARG A 116 -7.71 -4.54 3.05
N LEU A 117 -7.86 -3.23 3.09
CA LEU A 117 -6.85 -2.28 2.66
C LEU A 117 -6.16 -1.69 3.88
N ILE A 118 -4.83 -1.52 3.81
CA ILE A 118 -4.05 -0.97 4.92
C ILE A 118 -3.05 0.05 4.40
N ALA A 119 -3.05 1.25 5.02
CA ALA A 119 -1.93 2.17 4.91
C ALA A 119 -1.04 1.99 6.16
N PHE A 120 0.20 1.54 5.94
CA PHE A 120 1.17 1.25 6.98
C PHE A 120 1.99 2.48 7.35
N ASP A 121 2.29 2.63 8.64
CA ASP A 121 3.23 3.64 9.14
C ASP A 121 4.60 3.03 9.42
N LEU A 122 5.64 3.87 9.43
CA LEU A 122 7.01 3.49 9.77
C LEU A 122 7.56 2.31 8.95
N GLU A 123 7.25 2.25 7.68
CA GLU A 123 7.86 1.30 6.75
C GLU A 123 9.36 1.59 6.63
N GLU A 124 9.71 2.87 6.38
CA GLU A 124 11.06 3.39 6.18
C GLU A 124 11.99 3.27 7.41
N TYR A 125 11.41 2.89 8.53
CA TYR A 125 12.10 2.65 9.80
C TYR A 125 12.20 1.16 10.16
N GLY A 126 12.11 0.30 9.15
CA GLY A 126 12.26 -1.14 9.29
C GLY A 126 10.94 -1.90 9.38
N LEU A 127 9.95 -1.52 8.58
CA LEU A 127 8.67 -2.22 8.44
C LEU A 127 7.84 -2.27 9.74
N LEU A 128 8.02 -1.30 10.65
CA LEU A 128 7.48 -1.39 12.02
C LEU A 128 5.96 -1.53 12.05
N GLY A 129 5.26 -0.79 11.20
CA GLY A 129 3.79 -0.86 11.14
C GLY A 129 3.28 -2.21 10.65
N SER A 130 3.89 -2.77 9.60
CA SER A 130 3.50 -4.07 9.06
C SER A 130 3.89 -5.23 10.00
N ILE A 131 5.03 -5.13 10.68
CA ILE A 131 5.43 -6.09 11.73
C ILE A 131 4.39 -6.11 12.86
N ALA A 132 4.05 -4.93 13.41
CA ALA A 132 3.06 -4.84 14.49
C ALA A 132 1.69 -5.40 14.06
N TYR A 133 1.32 -5.15 12.79
CA TYR A 133 0.06 -5.67 12.27
C TYR A 133 0.09 -7.18 12.03
N SER A 134 1.20 -7.71 11.55
CA SER A 134 1.36 -9.16 11.36
C SER A 134 1.24 -9.94 12.67
N GLU A 135 1.73 -9.37 13.77
CA GLU A 135 1.54 -9.93 15.12
C GLU A 135 0.06 -9.97 15.51
N LYS A 136 -0.69 -8.90 15.23
CA LYS A 136 -2.16 -8.88 15.45
C LYS A 136 -2.86 -9.96 14.64
N LEU A 137 -2.53 -10.12 13.35
CA LEU A 137 -3.11 -11.16 12.49
C LEU A 137 -2.83 -12.55 13.04
N LYS A 138 -1.61 -12.81 13.51
CA LYS A 138 -1.21 -14.07 14.13
C LYS A 138 -1.98 -14.33 15.44
N GLN A 139 -2.12 -13.34 16.30
CA GLN A 139 -2.86 -13.45 17.56
C GLN A 139 -4.34 -13.75 17.32
N THR A 140 -4.94 -13.09 16.33
CA THR A 140 -6.35 -13.29 15.97
C THR A 140 -6.59 -14.51 15.08
N LYS A 141 -5.52 -15.21 14.69
CA LYS A 141 -5.58 -16.36 13.76
C LYS A 141 -6.36 -16.03 12.48
N GLN A 142 -6.15 -14.81 11.96
CA GLN A 142 -6.82 -14.37 10.75
C GLN A 142 -6.42 -15.25 9.58
N ASP A 143 -7.40 -15.85 8.91
CA ASP A 143 -7.17 -16.64 7.72
C ASP A 143 -6.90 -15.71 6.53
N LEU A 144 -5.70 -15.76 5.99
CA LEU A 144 -5.23 -14.98 4.84
C LEU A 144 -5.07 -15.87 3.63
N ARG A 145 -5.66 -15.44 2.51
CA ARG A 145 -5.41 -16.02 1.21
C ARG A 145 -4.15 -15.45 0.56
N LEU A 146 -3.96 -14.12 0.67
CA LEU A 146 -2.95 -13.37 -0.05
C LEU A 146 -2.68 -12.05 0.65
N MET A 147 -1.43 -11.61 0.64
CA MET A 147 -1.02 -10.23 0.91
C MET A 147 -0.39 -9.64 -0.35
N LEU A 148 -0.84 -8.44 -0.75
CA LEU A 148 -0.26 -7.65 -1.82
C LEU A 148 0.33 -6.37 -1.20
N SER A 149 1.62 -6.12 -1.43
CA SER A 149 2.25 -4.84 -1.14
C SER A 149 2.30 -4.01 -2.42
N LEU A 150 1.74 -2.82 -2.37
CA LEU A 150 1.80 -1.85 -3.45
C LEU A 150 3.00 -0.96 -3.20
N GLU A 151 3.98 -1.00 -4.11
CA GLU A 151 5.26 -0.33 -3.92
C GLU A 151 5.77 0.26 -5.22
N MET A 152 6.11 1.57 -5.22
CA MET A 152 6.76 2.29 -6.31
C MET A 152 6.11 2.03 -7.68
N LEU A 153 4.82 2.32 -7.81
CA LEU A 153 4.01 1.99 -9.00
C LEU A 153 4.08 3.05 -10.11
N GLY A 154 4.77 4.16 -9.89
CA GLY A 154 4.77 5.30 -10.79
C GLY A 154 5.86 5.28 -11.86
N TYR A 155 6.86 4.42 -11.73
CA TYR A 155 7.96 4.31 -12.69
C TYR A 155 7.93 2.98 -13.44
N CYS A 156 8.09 3.06 -14.76
CA CYS A 156 8.31 1.87 -15.58
C CYS A 156 9.38 2.16 -16.64
N ASP A 157 10.26 1.19 -16.89
CA ASP A 157 11.20 1.21 -18.00
C ASP A 157 10.76 0.19 -19.04
N LYS A 158 10.56 0.64 -20.28
CA LYS A 158 10.10 -0.19 -21.40
C LYS A 158 11.25 -0.87 -22.15
N ASN A 159 12.49 -0.62 -21.78
CA ASN A 159 13.63 -1.26 -22.41
C ASN A 159 13.68 -2.75 -22.07
N PRO A 160 14.02 -3.60 -23.03
CA PRO A 160 14.26 -5.02 -22.76
C PRO A 160 15.30 -5.20 -21.64
N HIS A 161 15.07 -6.16 -20.75
CA HIS A 161 15.95 -6.47 -19.61
C HIS A 161 16.16 -5.31 -18.61
N SER A 162 15.26 -4.34 -18.57
CA SER A 162 15.30 -3.24 -17.61
C SER A 162 15.08 -3.69 -16.16
N GLN A 163 14.45 -4.84 -15.96
CA GLN A 163 14.27 -5.46 -14.65
C GLN A 163 15.20 -6.65 -14.47
N LYS A 164 15.76 -6.77 -13.26
CA LYS A 164 16.60 -7.89 -12.86
C LYS A 164 16.12 -8.45 -11.55
N TYR A 165 16.14 -9.77 -11.43
CA TYR A 165 15.93 -10.39 -10.13
C TYR A 165 17.05 -10.01 -9.17
N PRO A 166 16.75 -9.83 -7.88
CA PRO A 166 17.79 -9.85 -6.85
C PRO A 166 18.66 -11.12 -6.98
N ALA A 167 19.95 -10.98 -6.67
CA ALA A 167 20.86 -12.10 -6.68
C ALA A 167 20.29 -13.30 -5.90
N PHE A 168 20.44 -14.48 -6.43
CA PHE A 168 19.93 -15.78 -5.91
C PHE A 168 18.49 -16.14 -6.29
N LEU A 169 17.62 -15.23 -6.73
CA LEU A 169 16.26 -15.58 -7.14
C LEU A 169 16.21 -16.20 -8.55
N GLU A 170 17.21 -15.99 -9.37
CA GLU A 170 17.34 -16.56 -10.71
C GLU A 170 17.27 -18.10 -10.73
N HIS A 171 17.69 -18.75 -9.63
CA HIS A 171 17.60 -20.20 -9.47
C HIS A 171 16.17 -20.71 -9.27
N PHE A 172 15.30 -19.88 -8.71
CA PHE A 172 13.90 -20.22 -8.46
C PHE A 172 12.98 -19.82 -9.61
N TYR A 173 13.41 -18.83 -10.40
CA TYR A 173 12.65 -18.28 -11.52
C TYR A 173 13.51 -18.22 -12.78
N PRO A 174 13.78 -19.38 -13.43
CA PRO A 174 14.72 -19.45 -14.56
C PRO A 174 14.25 -18.71 -15.82
N ASN A 175 12.97 -18.40 -15.96
CA ASN A 175 12.40 -17.74 -17.13
C ASN A 175 12.27 -16.22 -16.90
N THR A 176 13.40 -15.52 -16.84
CA THR A 176 13.42 -14.05 -16.73
C THR A 176 12.83 -13.35 -17.95
N GLU A 177 12.68 -14.04 -19.08
CA GLU A 177 12.08 -13.50 -20.31
C GLU A 177 10.57 -13.22 -20.16
N ASP A 178 9.87 -13.93 -19.26
CA ASP A 178 8.45 -13.71 -18.98
C ASP A 178 8.18 -12.44 -18.14
N PHE A 179 9.22 -11.86 -17.55
CA PHE A 179 9.20 -10.57 -16.85
C PHE A 179 9.67 -9.42 -17.73
N ILE A 180 9.45 -9.52 -19.03
CA ILE A 180 9.79 -8.42 -19.94
C ILE A 180 8.96 -7.21 -19.59
N ALA A 181 9.66 -6.14 -19.24
CA ALA A 181 9.17 -4.80 -19.19
C ALA A 181 8.51 -4.44 -20.53
N GLY A 182 7.25 -4.53 -20.61
CA GLY A 182 6.52 -4.20 -21.84
C GLY A 182 5.04 -4.08 -21.60
N SER A 183 4.61 -4.51 -20.45
CA SER A 183 3.27 -4.22 -19.98
C SER A 183 3.40 -3.52 -18.63
N SER A 184 2.65 -2.46 -18.44
CA SER A 184 2.30 -1.85 -17.16
C SER A 184 1.82 -2.94 -16.18
N ARG A 185 2.72 -3.78 -15.71
CA ARG A 185 2.44 -4.83 -14.74
C ARG A 185 3.01 -4.36 -13.42
N PHE A 186 2.11 -4.26 -12.47
CA PHE A 186 2.35 -3.97 -11.08
C PHE A 186 3.55 -4.74 -10.55
N CYS A 187 4.50 -4.05 -9.93
CA CYS A 187 5.51 -4.70 -9.12
C CYS A 187 4.79 -5.21 -7.86
N VAL A 188 4.47 -6.48 -7.85
CA VAL A 188 3.89 -7.15 -6.68
C VAL A 188 5.03 -7.88 -6.00
N SER A 189 5.53 -7.35 -4.90
CA SER A 189 6.39 -8.14 -4.02
C SER A 189 5.49 -9.03 -3.16
N MET A 190 5.62 -10.34 -3.32
CA MET A 190 5.05 -11.30 -2.37
C MET A 190 6.01 -11.40 -1.18
N VAL A 191 5.53 -11.07 -0.01
CA VAL A 191 6.22 -11.27 1.27
C VAL A 191 5.80 -12.61 1.86
#